data_e5dfeea5d38a6fbe916d9eaf5760e587
#
_entry.id   e5dfeea5d38a6fbe916d9eaf5760e587
#
_cell.length_a   1.000
_cell.length_b   1.000
_cell.length_c   1.000
_cell.angle_alpha   90.00
_cell.angle_beta   90.00
_cell.angle_gamma   90.00
#
_symmetry.space_group_name_H-M   'P 1'
#
loop_
_entity.id
_entity.type
_entity.pdbx_description
1 polymer ?
#
loop_
_entity_poly.entity_id
_entity_poly.type
_entity_poly.pdbx_seq_one_letter_code
_entity_poly.pdbx_strand_id
1 'polypeptide(L)'
;GWAKESCELLVTAGPALGLGGITLRKLKEMGDLSSGEVMHPVKPDDMAAILFTSGSTGAPKGVVYRHRHFNAQVDMLRNAFGIQPGEVSLPTFPPFALFDPALGMTTVVPEMDPTRPAKADPKKLVDVINRFGVTNIFGSPALLDTLSSYCVDNGIRLESVTRVISAGAAVPVSTIRRMQRSLYRDAQVHTPYGATECLPVSSISGAQFDDKLVDRIESGDGVCVGRPLEPNQVRIIRISEMAFRDLSETTEMPFG
;
A
#
# COMPACT_ATOMS: atom_id res chain seq x y z
N GLY A 1 15.19 -19.15 20.88
CA GLY A 1 14.88 -18.02 21.71
C GLY A 1 13.43 -18.08 22.21
N TRP A 2 13.02 -17.18 23.08
CA TRP A 2 11.70 -17.11 23.73
C TRP A 2 10.49 -17.23 22.77
N ALA A 3 10.63 -16.81 21.51
CA ALA A 3 9.56 -16.97 20.52
C ALA A 3 9.21 -18.43 20.21
N LYS A 4 10.13 -19.37 20.40
CA LYS A 4 9.86 -20.81 20.24
C LYS A 4 9.07 -21.41 21.42
N GLU A 5 9.23 -20.83 22.60
CA GLU A 5 8.58 -21.32 23.82
C GLU A 5 7.10 -20.90 23.90
N SER A 6 6.73 -19.81 23.20
CA SER A 6 5.35 -19.29 23.13
C SER A 6 4.57 -19.73 21.90
N CYS A 7 5.19 -20.43 20.92
CA CYS A 7 4.51 -20.94 19.73
C CYS A 7 3.89 -22.31 20.00
N GLU A 8 2.58 -22.41 19.97
CA GLU A 8 1.83 -23.67 20.11
C GLU A 8 1.95 -24.53 18.83
N LEU A 9 2.03 -23.89 17.67
CA LEU A 9 2.11 -24.58 16.37
C LEU A 9 3.09 -23.88 15.44
N LEU A 10 4.03 -24.66 14.90
CA LEU A 10 4.95 -24.21 13.86
C LEU A 10 4.55 -24.81 12.52
N VAL A 11 4.32 -23.96 11.51
CA VAL A 11 4.03 -24.37 10.13
C VAL A 11 5.19 -23.96 9.22
N THR A 12 5.75 -24.91 8.49
CA THR A 12 6.86 -24.66 7.55
C THR A 12 6.36 -24.73 6.10
N ALA A 13 6.57 -23.65 5.34
CA ALA A 13 6.37 -23.63 3.90
C ALA A 13 7.69 -23.98 3.19
N GLY A 14 7.69 -25.04 2.36
CA GLY A 14 8.89 -25.57 1.70
C GLY A 14 9.53 -26.75 2.42
N PRO A 15 10.84 -27.04 2.19
CA PRO A 15 11.53 -28.14 2.84
C PRO A 15 11.59 -27.99 4.36
N ALA A 16 11.18 -29.00 5.09
CA ALA A 16 11.03 -28.92 6.55
C ALA A 16 12.37 -28.86 7.33
N LEU A 17 13.50 -29.08 6.73
CA LEU A 17 14.88 -28.97 7.25
C LEU A 17 15.07 -29.30 8.76
N GLY A 18 14.24 -30.17 9.34
CA GLY A 18 14.33 -30.55 10.75
C GLY A 18 13.91 -29.48 11.78
N LEU A 19 13.23 -28.39 11.37
CA LEU A 19 12.81 -27.31 12.27
C LEU A 19 11.64 -27.69 13.21
N GLY A 20 11.08 -28.89 13.07
CA GLY A 20 9.92 -29.34 13.82
C GLY A 20 8.61 -28.74 13.26
N GLY A 21 7.49 -29.07 13.90
CA GLY A 21 6.18 -28.61 13.47
C GLY A 21 5.57 -29.41 12.31
N ILE A 22 4.61 -28.82 11.61
CA ILE A 22 3.95 -29.43 10.45
C ILE A 22 4.28 -28.65 9.18
N THR A 23 4.24 -29.33 8.03
CA THR A 23 4.39 -28.65 6.74
C THR A 23 3.08 -28.00 6.32
N LEU A 24 3.15 -26.92 5.53
CA LEU A 24 1.96 -26.28 4.94
C LEU A 24 1.12 -27.30 4.14
N ARG A 25 1.78 -28.25 3.45
CA ARG A 25 1.09 -29.34 2.76
C ARG A 25 0.24 -30.16 3.72
N LYS A 26 0.83 -30.59 4.84
CA LYS A 26 0.12 -31.38 5.86
C LYS A 26 -1.06 -30.58 6.46
N LEU A 27 -0.84 -29.29 6.69
CA LEU A 27 -1.91 -28.40 7.19
C LEU A 27 -3.10 -28.34 6.21
N LYS A 28 -2.83 -28.22 4.89
CA LYS A 28 -3.86 -28.24 3.85
C LYS A 28 -4.62 -29.57 3.84
N GLU A 29 -3.89 -30.72 3.86
CA GLU A 29 -4.50 -32.04 3.93
C GLU A 29 -5.44 -32.19 5.16
N MET A 30 -5.05 -31.63 6.30
CA MET A 30 -5.89 -31.61 7.51
C MET A 30 -7.14 -30.73 7.32
N GLY A 31 -7.02 -29.59 6.63
CA GLY A 31 -8.12 -28.71 6.31
C GLY A 31 -9.14 -29.37 5.36
N ASP A 32 -8.67 -30.09 4.35
CA ASP A 32 -9.52 -30.81 3.39
C ASP A 32 -10.36 -31.93 4.05
N LEU A 33 -9.89 -32.44 5.19
CA LEU A 33 -10.60 -33.46 5.99
C LEU A 33 -11.60 -32.85 6.98
N SER A 34 -11.57 -31.53 7.20
CA SER A 34 -12.51 -30.85 8.09
C SER A 34 -13.82 -30.54 7.35
N SER A 35 -14.91 -31.06 7.86
CA SER A 35 -16.26 -30.74 7.36
C SER A 35 -16.77 -29.46 7.99
N GLY A 36 -16.73 -28.36 7.26
CA GLY A 36 -17.40 -27.10 7.60
C GLY A 36 -16.48 -25.87 7.56
N GLU A 37 -17.05 -24.76 7.12
CA GLU A 37 -16.44 -23.46 7.26
C GLU A 37 -16.40 -23.05 8.73
N VAL A 38 -15.22 -23.05 9.34
CA VAL A 38 -15.03 -22.50 10.68
C VAL A 38 -14.49 -21.09 10.55
N MET A 39 -15.35 -20.13 10.30
CA MET A 39 -15.01 -18.73 10.50
C MET A 39 -15.16 -18.41 11.99
N HIS A 40 -14.04 -18.13 12.63
CA HIS A 40 -14.06 -17.64 14.00
C HIS A 40 -14.67 -16.23 14.04
N PRO A 41 -15.75 -15.99 14.80
CA PRO A 41 -16.36 -14.67 14.90
C PRO A 41 -15.36 -13.70 15.55
N VAL A 42 -15.09 -12.59 14.89
CA VAL A 42 -14.21 -11.54 15.39
C VAL A 42 -15.01 -10.27 15.67
N LYS A 43 -14.62 -9.53 16.71
CA LYS A 43 -15.19 -8.23 17.04
C LYS A 43 -14.33 -7.11 16.42
N PRO A 44 -14.91 -5.94 16.15
CA PRO A 44 -14.15 -4.81 15.60
C PRO A 44 -12.93 -4.41 16.44
N ASP A 45 -13.01 -4.60 17.75
CA ASP A 45 -11.94 -4.25 18.69
C ASP A 45 -10.92 -5.35 18.95
N ASP A 46 -11.13 -6.56 18.42
CA ASP A 46 -10.14 -7.62 18.53
C ASP A 46 -8.87 -7.25 17.75
N MET A 47 -7.73 -7.66 18.31
CA MET A 47 -6.44 -7.43 17.67
C MET A 47 -6.33 -8.31 16.41
N ALA A 48 -6.10 -7.65 15.26
CA ALA A 48 -5.97 -8.32 13.98
C ALA A 48 -4.50 -8.54 13.59
N ALA A 49 -3.63 -7.55 13.87
CA ALA A 49 -2.21 -7.61 13.53
C ALA A 49 -1.38 -6.68 14.42
N ILE A 50 -0.07 -6.95 14.47
CA ILE A 50 0.93 -6.00 14.97
C ILE A 50 1.91 -5.76 13.83
N LEU A 51 1.98 -4.52 13.35
CA LEU A 51 2.86 -4.09 12.28
C LEU A 51 4.05 -3.33 12.87
N PHE A 52 5.27 -3.80 12.59
CA PHE A 52 6.46 -3.15 13.11
C PHE A 52 6.94 -2.06 12.15
N THR A 53 7.23 -0.88 12.70
CA THR A 53 7.89 0.20 11.97
C THR A 53 9.41 0.02 12.05
N SER A 54 10.12 0.36 10.99
CA SER A 54 11.59 0.30 10.96
C SER A 54 12.29 1.29 11.91
N GLY A 55 11.52 2.19 12.55
CA GLY A 55 11.96 3.17 13.55
C GLY A 55 13.20 3.96 13.15
N SER A 56 13.07 5.22 12.82
CA SER A 56 14.22 6.09 12.53
C SER A 56 15.13 6.33 13.75
N THR A 57 14.71 5.92 14.96
CA THR A 57 15.31 6.34 16.23
C THR A 57 15.60 5.20 17.22
N GLY A 58 15.62 3.92 16.79
CA GLY A 58 15.92 2.85 17.74
C GLY A 58 15.21 1.50 17.47
N ALA A 59 14.82 0.81 18.53
CA ALA A 59 14.14 -0.48 18.41
C ALA A 59 12.80 -0.34 17.65
N PRO A 60 12.46 -1.31 16.77
CA PRO A 60 11.19 -1.30 16.05
C PRO A 60 10.00 -1.19 17.01
N LYS A 61 9.03 -0.32 16.67
CA LYS A 61 7.80 -0.15 17.44
C LYS A 61 6.69 -0.96 16.79
N GLY A 62 5.94 -1.71 17.60
CA GLY A 62 4.78 -2.46 17.14
C GLY A 62 3.52 -1.59 17.16
N VAL A 63 2.89 -1.40 16.00
CA VAL A 63 1.60 -0.73 15.85
C VAL A 63 0.50 -1.78 15.90
N VAL A 64 -0.41 -1.67 16.87
CA VAL A 64 -1.51 -2.62 17.04
C VAL A 64 -2.67 -2.25 16.12
N TYR A 65 -2.93 -3.12 15.16
CA TYR A 65 -4.10 -3.04 14.30
C TYR A 65 -5.23 -3.89 14.84
N ARG A 66 -6.44 -3.31 14.87
CA ARG A 66 -7.69 -4.01 15.18
C ARG A 66 -8.49 -4.21 13.92
N HIS A 67 -9.45 -5.13 13.91
CA HIS A 67 -10.29 -5.39 12.73
C HIS A 67 -10.98 -4.11 12.23
N ARG A 68 -11.45 -3.24 13.13
CA ARG A 68 -12.05 -1.95 12.76
C ARG A 68 -11.11 -1.03 11.96
N HIS A 69 -9.79 -1.11 12.18
CA HIS A 69 -8.83 -0.29 11.43
C HIS A 69 -8.75 -0.75 9.97
N PHE A 70 -8.69 -2.05 9.73
CA PHE A 70 -8.71 -2.59 8.37
C PHE A 70 -10.03 -2.29 7.66
N ASN A 71 -11.19 -2.43 8.35
CA ASN A 71 -12.48 -2.09 7.77
C ASN A 71 -12.54 -0.62 7.36
N ALA A 72 -12.10 0.30 8.24
CA ALA A 72 -12.04 1.73 7.93
C ALA A 72 -11.12 2.01 6.73
N GLN A 73 -9.97 1.33 6.64
CA GLN A 73 -9.07 1.47 5.51
C GLN A 73 -9.71 1.00 4.19
N VAL A 74 -10.43 -0.13 4.20
CA VAL A 74 -11.17 -0.61 3.01
C VAL A 74 -12.17 0.43 2.54
N ASP A 75 -12.96 1.00 3.45
CA ASP A 75 -13.95 2.04 3.11
C ASP A 75 -13.28 3.32 2.59
N MET A 76 -12.21 3.76 3.23
CA MET A 76 -11.43 4.93 2.79
C MET A 76 -10.83 4.72 1.39
N LEU A 77 -10.21 3.57 1.14
CA LEU A 77 -9.62 3.24 -0.17
C LEU A 77 -10.70 3.22 -1.26
N ARG A 78 -11.84 2.57 -0.97
CA ARG A 78 -12.97 2.52 -1.91
C ARG A 78 -13.47 3.91 -2.26
N ASN A 79 -13.71 4.74 -1.26
CA ASN A 79 -14.29 6.06 -1.45
C ASN A 79 -13.30 7.05 -2.08
N ALA A 80 -12.06 7.09 -1.57
CA ALA A 80 -11.04 8.04 -2.03
C ALA A 80 -10.58 7.78 -3.46
N PHE A 81 -10.51 6.51 -3.86
CA PHE A 81 -9.99 6.14 -5.17
C PHE A 81 -11.07 5.62 -6.12
N GLY A 82 -12.34 5.60 -5.72
CA GLY A 82 -13.47 5.16 -6.55
C GLY A 82 -13.38 3.70 -6.98
N ILE A 83 -12.80 2.83 -6.14
CA ILE A 83 -12.60 1.41 -6.45
C ILE A 83 -13.95 0.71 -6.53
N GLN A 84 -14.15 -0.07 -7.60
CA GLN A 84 -15.37 -0.82 -7.83
C GLN A 84 -15.13 -2.34 -7.77
N PRO A 85 -16.09 -3.13 -7.28
CA PRO A 85 -16.03 -4.57 -7.39
C PRO A 85 -15.88 -5.01 -8.86
N GLY A 86 -15.09 -6.06 -9.08
CA GLY A 86 -14.82 -6.60 -10.43
C GLY A 86 -13.59 -6.00 -11.09
N GLU A 87 -12.98 -4.96 -10.53
CA GLU A 87 -11.68 -4.47 -11.01
C GLU A 87 -10.57 -5.51 -10.84
N VAL A 88 -9.50 -5.37 -11.62
CA VAL A 88 -8.32 -6.24 -11.56
C VAL A 88 -7.13 -5.45 -11.04
N SER A 89 -6.59 -5.88 -9.92
CA SER A 89 -5.48 -5.21 -9.23
C SER A 89 -4.16 -5.93 -9.44
N LEU A 90 -3.09 -5.16 -9.67
CA LEU A 90 -1.69 -5.62 -9.71
C LEU A 90 -0.93 -4.99 -8.53
N PRO A 91 -1.01 -5.56 -7.32
CA PRO A 91 -0.23 -5.10 -6.17
C PRO A 91 1.19 -5.65 -6.26
N THR A 92 2.17 -4.77 -6.41
CA THR A 92 3.59 -5.16 -6.46
C THR A 92 4.24 -5.22 -5.08
N PHE A 93 3.49 -4.90 -4.04
CA PHE A 93 3.85 -5.08 -2.64
C PHE A 93 2.82 -5.99 -1.95
N PRO A 94 3.17 -7.23 -1.60
CA PRO A 94 2.23 -8.28 -1.19
C PRO A 94 1.24 -7.91 -0.09
N PRO A 95 1.61 -7.16 0.96
CA PRO A 95 0.65 -6.76 2.00
C PRO A 95 -0.57 -5.99 1.47
N PHE A 96 -0.43 -5.24 0.37
CA PHE A 96 -1.56 -4.51 -0.22
C PHE A 96 -2.54 -5.41 -0.98
N ALA A 97 -2.09 -6.59 -1.42
CA ALA A 97 -2.98 -7.61 -2.00
C ALA A 97 -4.06 -8.10 -1.03
N LEU A 98 -3.86 -7.92 0.28
CA LEU A 98 -4.84 -8.31 1.30
C LEU A 98 -6.10 -7.44 1.29
N PHE A 99 -6.03 -6.23 0.73
CA PHE A 99 -7.19 -5.34 0.60
C PHE A 99 -8.08 -5.69 -0.60
N ASP A 100 -7.50 -6.25 -1.66
CA ASP A 100 -8.19 -6.49 -2.92
C ASP A 100 -9.47 -7.35 -2.77
N PRO A 101 -9.47 -8.49 -2.06
CA PRO A 101 -10.70 -9.27 -1.85
C PRO A 101 -11.79 -8.49 -1.10
N ALA A 102 -11.42 -7.71 -0.08
CA ALA A 102 -12.36 -6.88 0.67
C ALA A 102 -12.93 -5.72 -0.16
N LEU A 103 -12.19 -5.27 -1.17
CA LEU A 103 -12.64 -4.28 -2.15
C LEU A 103 -13.44 -4.90 -3.30
N GLY A 104 -13.50 -6.23 -3.39
CA GLY A 104 -14.17 -6.96 -4.48
C GLY A 104 -13.34 -7.04 -5.76
N MET A 105 -12.03 -6.85 -5.67
CA MET A 105 -11.11 -6.90 -6.81
C MET A 105 -10.51 -8.29 -6.99
N THR A 106 -10.13 -8.60 -8.22
CA THR A 106 -9.28 -9.75 -8.54
C THR A 106 -7.82 -9.35 -8.40
N THR A 107 -7.05 -10.09 -7.62
CA THR A 107 -5.61 -9.84 -7.43
C THR A 107 -4.79 -10.62 -8.44
N VAL A 108 -3.93 -9.94 -9.17
CA VAL A 108 -2.89 -10.53 -10.03
C VAL A 108 -1.53 -10.28 -9.39
N VAL A 109 -0.90 -11.33 -8.88
CA VAL A 109 0.44 -11.24 -8.26
C VAL A 109 1.50 -11.40 -9.35
N PRO A 110 2.32 -10.37 -9.64
CA PRO A 110 3.34 -10.46 -10.67
C PRO A 110 4.53 -11.31 -10.21
N GLU A 111 5.18 -11.97 -11.17
CA GLU A 111 6.44 -12.67 -10.94
C GLU A 111 7.60 -11.68 -10.81
N MET A 112 7.87 -11.23 -9.60
CA MET A 112 8.97 -10.31 -9.29
C MET A 112 9.45 -10.50 -7.85
N ASP A 113 10.64 -9.98 -7.55
CA ASP A 113 11.11 -9.84 -6.17
C ASP A 113 10.54 -8.54 -5.57
N PRO A 114 9.57 -8.60 -4.64
CA PRO A 114 8.94 -7.41 -4.07
C PRO A 114 9.89 -6.61 -3.17
N THR A 115 11.02 -7.18 -2.76
CA THR A 115 12.05 -6.48 -1.97
C THR A 115 12.98 -5.63 -2.84
N ARG A 116 12.92 -5.81 -4.17
CA ARG A 116 13.75 -5.11 -5.16
C ARG A 116 12.93 -4.57 -6.32
N PRO A 117 11.93 -3.71 -6.05
CA PRO A 117 10.97 -3.25 -7.06
C PRO A 117 11.63 -2.55 -8.27
N ALA A 118 12.74 -1.84 -8.06
CA ALA A 118 13.51 -1.22 -9.14
C ALA A 118 14.16 -2.23 -10.12
N LYS A 119 14.25 -3.51 -9.74
CA LYS A 119 14.81 -4.59 -10.58
C LYS A 119 13.72 -5.45 -11.23
N ALA A 120 12.46 -5.08 -11.09
CA ALA A 120 11.38 -5.77 -11.77
C ALA A 120 11.57 -5.65 -13.30
N ASP A 121 11.29 -6.73 -14.02
CA ASP A 121 11.29 -6.72 -15.48
C ASP A 121 10.03 -6.00 -15.99
N PRO A 122 10.14 -4.78 -16.55
CA PRO A 122 8.99 -4.00 -16.96
C PRO A 122 8.23 -4.64 -18.14
N LYS A 123 8.91 -5.41 -19.00
CA LYS A 123 8.27 -6.13 -20.06
C LYS A 123 7.30 -7.19 -19.53
N LYS A 124 7.74 -7.99 -18.55
CA LYS A 124 6.87 -8.97 -17.87
C LYS A 124 5.67 -8.30 -17.20
N LEU A 125 5.87 -7.13 -16.60
CA LEU A 125 4.76 -6.37 -15.98
C LEU A 125 3.74 -5.92 -17.03
N VAL A 126 4.20 -5.37 -18.17
CA VAL A 126 3.32 -4.99 -19.29
C VAL A 126 2.57 -6.20 -19.85
N ASP A 127 3.26 -7.32 -20.03
CA ASP A 127 2.65 -8.56 -20.54
C ASP A 127 1.53 -9.06 -19.60
N VAL A 128 1.76 -9.00 -18.28
CA VAL A 128 0.77 -9.37 -17.26
C VAL A 128 -0.40 -8.39 -17.24
N ILE A 129 -0.14 -7.08 -17.27
CA ILE A 129 -1.17 -6.04 -17.32
C ILE A 129 -2.11 -6.26 -18.50
N ASN A 130 -1.56 -6.46 -19.69
CA ASN A 130 -2.33 -6.67 -20.91
C ASN A 130 -3.08 -8.01 -20.88
N ARG A 131 -2.43 -9.08 -20.42
CA ARG A 131 -3.01 -10.42 -20.37
C ARG A 131 -4.24 -10.52 -19.48
N PHE A 132 -4.21 -9.84 -18.33
CA PHE A 132 -5.28 -9.94 -17.34
C PHE A 132 -6.21 -8.71 -17.32
N GLY A 133 -5.99 -7.74 -18.20
CA GLY A 133 -6.78 -6.51 -18.24
C GLY A 133 -6.71 -5.74 -16.92
N VAL A 134 -5.51 -5.59 -16.37
CA VAL A 134 -5.31 -4.92 -15.08
C VAL A 134 -5.82 -3.49 -15.14
N THR A 135 -6.69 -3.13 -14.20
CA THR A 135 -7.29 -1.79 -14.10
C THR A 135 -6.65 -0.92 -13.02
N ASN A 136 -6.08 -1.55 -11.99
CA ASN A 136 -5.48 -0.88 -10.85
C ASN A 136 -4.07 -1.40 -10.59
N ILE A 137 -3.10 -0.49 -10.46
CA ILE A 137 -1.71 -0.82 -10.09
C ILE A 137 -1.40 -0.19 -8.74
N PHE A 138 -0.89 -1.01 -7.80
CA PHE A 138 -0.22 -0.49 -6.60
C PHE A 138 1.28 -0.77 -6.70
N GLY A 139 2.10 0.29 -6.64
CA GLY A 139 3.55 0.15 -6.76
C GLY A 139 4.34 1.21 -6.00
N SER A 140 5.58 0.87 -5.63
CA SER A 140 6.51 1.84 -5.08
C SER A 140 6.95 2.87 -6.13
N PRO A 141 7.44 4.05 -5.74
CA PRO A 141 7.99 5.03 -6.68
C PRO A 141 9.06 4.44 -7.62
N ALA A 142 9.93 3.57 -7.09
CA ALA A 142 10.99 2.93 -7.86
C ALA A 142 10.43 1.98 -8.95
N LEU A 143 9.35 1.25 -8.64
CA LEU A 143 8.70 0.42 -9.65
C LEU A 143 8.02 1.27 -10.72
N LEU A 144 7.31 2.32 -10.31
CA LEU A 144 6.66 3.23 -11.25
C LEU A 144 7.68 3.89 -12.18
N ASP A 145 8.84 4.25 -11.67
CA ASP A 145 9.93 4.81 -12.46
C ASP A 145 10.38 3.82 -13.55
N THR A 146 10.67 2.58 -13.17
CA THR A 146 11.06 1.51 -14.09
C THR A 146 10.00 1.24 -15.14
N LEU A 147 8.73 1.05 -14.72
CA LEU A 147 7.62 0.73 -15.62
C LEU A 147 7.31 1.89 -16.57
N SER A 148 7.22 3.12 -16.06
CA SER A 148 6.89 4.31 -16.87
C SER A 148 7.99 4.66 -17.86
N SER A 149 9.27 4.50 -17.50
CA SER A 149 10.39 4.69 -18.42
C SER A 149 10.29 3.69 -19.58
N TYR A 150 10.13 2.41 -19.27
CA TYR A 150 10.00 1.37 -20.28
C TYR A 150 8.81 1.63 -21.23
N CYS A 151 7.66 2.01 -20.68
CA CYS A 151 6.48 2.30 -21.51
C CYS A 151 6.73 3.48 -22.47
N VAL A 152 7.33 4.57 -21.96
CA VAL A 152 7.63 5.75 -22.80
C VAL A 152 8.67 5.43 -23.88
N ASP A 153 9.75 4.76 -23.50
CA ASP A 153 10.86 4.42 -24.43
C ASP A 153 10.40 3.48 -25.55
N ASN A 154 9.39 2.66 -25.32
CA ASN A 154 8.85 1.71 -26.30
C ASN A 154 7.49 2.14 -26.91
N GLY A 155 7.02 3.34 -26.61
CA GLY A 155 5.73 3.84 -27.12
C GLY A 155 4.52 3.03 -26.66
N ILE A 156 4.61 2.38 -25.48
CA ILE A 156 3.56 1.52 -24.93
C ILE A 156 2.56 2.34 -24.13
N ARG A 157 1.26 2.05 -24.35
CA ARG A 157 0.17 2.52 -23.49
C ARG A 157 -0.48 1.36 -22.76
N LEU A 158 -0.72 1.55 -21.48
CA LEU A 158 -1.43 0.60 -20.62
C LEU A 158 -2.93 0.93 -20.64
N GLU A 159 -3.61 0.49 -21.73
CA GLU A 159 -4.97 0.95 -22.04
C GLU A 159 -6.03 0.50 -21.03
N SER A 160 -5.83 -0.64 -20.37
CA SER A 160 -6.75 -1.15 -19.35
C SER A 160 -6.62 -0.45 -18.00
N VAL A 161 -5.47 0.18 -17.74
CA VAL A 161 -5.18 0.77 -16.43
C VAL A 161 -5.90 2.10 -16.26
N THR A 162 -6.81 2.14 -15.33
CA THR A 162 -7.58 3.36 -14.98
C THR A 162 -7.04 4.06 -13.73
N ARG A 163 -6.27 3.34 -12.91
CA ARG A 163 -5.75 3.86 -11.64
C ARG A 163 -4.37 3.31 -11.33
N VAL A 164 -3.49 4.21 -10.89
CA VAL A 164 -2.20 3.87 -10.32
C VAL A 164 -2.10 4.51 -8.94
N ILE A 165 -1.74 3.73 -7.93
CA ILE A 165 -1.52 4.20 -6.56
C ILE A 165 -0.06 3.93 -6.20
N SER A 166 0.64 4.96 -5.74
CA SER A 166 2.04 4.83 -5.31
C SER A 166 2.25 5.44 -3.93
N ALA A 167 2.81 4.66 -3.03
CA ALA A 167 3.06 5.05 -1.64
C ALA A 167 4.39 4.47 -1.11
N GLY A 168 4.70 4.81 0.14
CA GLY A 168 5.90 4.35 0.86
C GLY A 168 7.08 5.31 0.77
N ALA A 169 7.11 6.20 -0.22
CA ALA A 169 8.05 7.32 -0.35
C ALA A 169 7.44 8.38 -1.27
N ALA A 170 8.05 9.57 -1.30
CA ALA A 170 7.68 10.62 -2.24
C ALA A 170 7.90 10.16 -3.69
N VAL A 171 6.92 10.38 -4.55
CA VAL A 171 7.02 10.07 -5.98
C VAL A 171 7.53 11.31 -6.71
N PRO A 172 8.64 11.23 -7.45
CA PRO A 172 9.13 12.36 -8.25
C PRO A 172 8.07 12.81 -9.27
N VAL A 173 7.89 14.12 -9.44
CA VAL A 173 6.91 14.68 -10.39
C VAL A 173 7.17 14.17 -11.81
N SER A 174 8.44 14.03 -12.19
CA SER A 174 8.85 13.46 -13.47
C SER A 174 8.32 12.04 -13.69
N THR A 175 8.34 11.20 -12.64
CA THR A 175 7.81 9.84 -12.68
C THR A 175 6.28 9.85 -12.79
N ILE A 176 5.59 10.73 -12.06
CA ILE A 176 4.13 10.91 -12.16
C ILE A 176 3.75 11.31 -13.59
N ARG A 177 4.40 12.34 -14.15
CA ARG A 177 4.15 12.81 -15.52
C ARG A 177 4.46 11.74 -16.58
N ARG A 178 5.51 10.95 -16.37
CA ARG A 178 5.87 9.84 -17.25
C ARG A 178 4.85 8.73 -17.20
N MET A 179 4.41 8.35 -15.98
CA MET A 179 3.36 7.36 -15.81
C MET A 179 2.06 7.79 -16.46
N GLN A 180 1.60 9.03 -16.25
CA GLN A 180 0.39 9.57 -16.88
C GLN A 180 0.44 9.50 -18.42
N ARG A 181 1.59 9.75 -19.04
CA ARG A 181 1.76 9.61 -20.50
C ARG A 181 1.60 8.18 -20.99
N SER A 182 1.88 7.19 -20.14
CA SER A 182 1.76 5.76 -20.43
C SER A 182 0.36 5.22 -20.18
N LEU A 183 -0.55 6.03 -19.64
CA LEU A 183 -1.92 5.64 -19.33
C LEU A 183 -2.92 6.19 -20.35
N TYR A 184 -4.15 5.67 -20.30
CA TYR A 184 -5.28 6.26 -21.05
C TYR A 184 -5.68 7.62 -20.44
N ARG A 185 -6.39 8.46 -21.23
CA ARG A 185 -6.63 9.88 -20.91
C ARG A 185 -7.21 10.16 -19.53
N ASP A 186 -8.15 9.33 -19.07
CA ASP A 186 -8.89 9.55 -17.82
C ASP A 186 -8.28 8.80 -16.62
N ALA A 187 -7.20 8.06 -16.86
CA ALA A 187 -6.53 7.33 -15.80
C ALA A 187 -5.81 8.27 -14.83
N GLN A 188 -5.88 7.95 -13.54
CA GLN A 188 -5.33 8.77 -12.47
C GLN A 188 -4.13 8.10 -11.81
N VAL A 189 -3.10 8.89 -11.53
CA VAL A 189 -1.98 8.51 -10.68
C VAL A 189 -2.17 9.18 -9.33
N HIS A 190 -2.34 8.39 -8.27
CA HIS A 190 -2.54 8.87 -6.91
C HIS A 190 -1.28 8.64 -6.07
N THR A 191 -0.92 9.63 -5.27
CA THR A 191 0.19 9.53 -4.32
C THR A 191 -0.32 9.77 -2.89
N PRO A 192 -0.88 8.73 -2.25
CA PRO A 192 -1.32 8.85 -0.86
C PRO A 192 -0.12 8.97 0.09
N TYR A 193 -0.32 9.78 1.12
CA TYR A 193 0.58 9.92 2.26
C TYR A 193 -0.01 9.22 3.47
N GLY A 194 0.87 8.62 4.26
CA GLY A 194 0.50 7.98 5.52
C GLY A 194 1.71 7.33 6.19
N ALA A 195 1.48 6.81 7.38
CA ALA A 195 2.43 6.05 8.15
C ALA A 195 1.77 4.76 8.66
N THR A 196 2.55 3.82 9.19
CA THR A 196 2.01 2.57 9.75
C THR A 196 0.94 2.84 10.81
N GLU A 197 1.08 3.94 11.56
CA GLU A 197 0.14 4.36 12.61
C GLU A 197 -1.19 4.89 12.05
N CYS A 198 -1.19 5.43 10.82
CA CYS A 198 -2.38 5.96 10.14
C CYS A 198 -2.14 6.02 8.63
N LEU A 199 -2.87 5.21 7.85
CA LEU A 199 -2.81 5.21 6.39
C LEU A 199 -4.17 4.78 5.77
N PRO A 200 -4.52 5.40 4.64
CA PRO A 200 -3.97 6.65 4.11
C PRO A 200 -4.42 7.87 4.92
N VAL A 201 -3.56 8.87 5.10
CA VAL A 201 -3.89 10.13 5.78
C VAL A 201 -4.46 11.14 4.78
N SER A 202 -3.73 11.38 3.70
CA SER A 202 -4.09 12.33 2.64
C SER A 202 -3.69 11.76 1.28
N SER A 203 -4.13 12.41 0.20
CA SER A 203 -3.73 12.03 -1.15
C SER A 203 -3.75 13.23 -2.10
N ILE A 204 -2.89 13.19 -3.10
CA ILE A 204 -2.91 14.08 -4.25
C ILE A 204 -2.92 13.24 -5.53
N SER A 205 -3.68 13.68 -6.54
CA SER A 205 -3.65 13.05 -7.86
C SER A 205 -2.67 13.76 -8.79
N GLY A 206 -2.16 13.02 -9.78
CA GLY A 206 -1.24 13.56 -10.77
C GLY A 206 -1.80 14.76 -11.54
N ALA A 207 -3.12 14.84 -11.73
CA ALA A 207 -3.78 15.98 -12.38
C ALA A 207 -3.71 17.28 -11.57
N GLN A 208 -3.41 17.22 -10.28
CA GLN A 208 -3.30 18.37 -9.38
C GLN A 208 -1.90 18.97 -9.34
N PHE A 209 -0.91 18.33 -9.99
CA PHE A 209 0.45 18.88 -10.10
C PHE A 209 0.53 19.89 -11.24
N ASP A 210 -0.01 21.09 -11.01
CA ASP A 210 0.16 22.23 -11.91
C ASP A 210 1.62 22.78 -11.84
N ASP A 211 1.98 23.63 -12.77
CA ASP A 211 3.35 24.16 -12.84
C ASP A 211 3.70 24.96 -11.58
N LYS A 212 2.75 25.67 -11.00
CA LYS A 212 2.95 26.46 -9.79
C LYS A 212 3.28 25.60 -8.57
N LEU A 213 2.60 24.46 -8.41
CA LEU A 213 2.91 23.50 -7.35
C LEU A 213 4.27 22.84 -7.59
N VAL A 214 4.57 22.52 -8.84
CA VAL A 214 5.86 21.91 -9.21
C VAL A 214 7.02 22.87 -8.91
N ASP A 215 6.92 24.14 -9.28
CA ASP A 215 7.92 25.16 -8.98
C ASP A 215 8.17 25.30 -7.48
N ARG A 216 7.13 25.24 -6.66
CA ARG A 216 7.25 25.25 -5.20
C ARG A 216 7.99 24.03 -4.65
N ILE A 217 7.67 22.84 -5.16
CA ILE A 217 8.36 21.60 -4.76
C ILE A 217 9.84 21.65 -5.16
N GLU A 218 10.15 22.12 -6.37
CA GLU A 218 11.52 22.22 -6.88
C GLU A 218 12.33 23.32 -6.18
N SER A 219 11.67 24.37 -5.68
CA SER A 219 12.31 25.40 -4.86
C SER A 219 12.55 25.00 -3.40
N GLY A 220 12.09 23.82 -2.98
CA GLY A 220 12.40 23.26 -1.67
C GLY A 220 11.31 23.45 -0.61
N ASP A 221 10.09 23.84 -0.98
CA ASP A 221 8.94 23.96 -0.06
C ASP A 221 8.49 22.59 0.51
N GLY A 222 9.08 21.49 0.02
CA GLY A 222 8.71 20.14 0.41
C GLY A 222 7.76 19.48 -0.58
N VAL A 223 7.39 18.23 -0.26
CA VAL A 223 6.50 17.44 -1.12
C VAL A 223 5.05 17.67 -0.73
N CYS A 224 4.22 18.05 -1.69
CA CYS A 224 2.78 18.16 -1.47
C CYS A 224 2.16 16.78 -1.25
N VAL A 225 1.51 16.60 -0.11
CA VAL A 225 0.82 15.36 0.27
C VAL A 225 -0.69 15.41 0.02
N GLY A 226 -1.17 16.48 -0.60
CA GLY A 226 -2.56 16.65 -0.96
C GLY A 226 -3.48 17.01 0.21
N ARG A 227 -4.74 16.59 0.10
CA ARG A 227 -5.77 16.88 1.09
C ARG A 227 -6.05 15.66 1.96
N PRO A 228 -6.44 15.86 3.24
CA PRO A 228 -6.89 14.77 4.09
C PRO A 228 -8.01 13.98 3.41
N LEU A 229 -7.96 12.66 3.56
CA LEU A 229 -9.03 11.77 3.10
C LEU A 229 -10.04 11.57 4.23
N GLU A 230 -11.31 11.78 3.93
CA GLU A 230 -12.36 11.52 4.93
C GLU A 230 -12.38 10.05 5.39
N PRO A 231 -12.56 9.81 6.69
CA PRO A 231 -12.93 10.75 7.76
C PRO A 231 -11.74 11.33 8.55
N ASN A 232 -10.52 11.34 8.02
CA ASN A 232 -9.35 11.82 8.75
C ASN A 232 -9.43 13.32 9.05
N GLN A 233 -9.04 13.69 10.26
CA GLN A 233 -8.81 15.06 10.67
C GLN A 233 -7.31 15.29 10.84
N VAL A 234 -6.77 16.27 10.13
CA VAL A 234 -5.35 16.65 10.20
C VAL A 234 -5.24 18.01 10.86
N ARG A 235 -4.33 18.15 11.82
CA ARG A 235 -3.98 19.42 12.47
C ARG A 235 -2.50 19.67 12.31
N ILE A 236 -2.14 20.89 11.97
CA ILE A 236 -0.75 21.35 11.96
C ILE A 236 -0.48 21.99 13.32
N ILE A 237 0.53 21.52 14.01
CA ILE A 237 0.91 22.05 15.31
C ILE A 237 2.33 22.64 15.26
N ARG A 238 2.60 23.61 16.13
CA ARG A 238 3.96 24.15 16.28
C ARG A 238 4.92 23.04 16.70
N ILE A 239 6.08 22.98 16.08
CA ILE A 239 7.17 22.07 16.49
C ILE A 239 7.59 22.41 17.91
N SER A 240 7.69 21.40 18.77
CA SER A 240 8.16 21.50 20.15
C SER A 240 9.11 20.35 20.47
N GLU A 241 10.18 20.64 21.20
CA GLU A 241 11.07 19.61 21.75
C GLU A 241 10.50 18.98 23.01
N MET A 242 9.50 19.62 23.63
CA MET A 242 8.81 19.12 24.81
C MET A 242 7.76 18.09 24.42
N ALA A 243 7.75 16.96 25.13
CA ALA A 243 6.65 16.00 25.01
C ALA A 243 5.35 16.60 25.54
N PHE A 244 4.25 16.41 24.83
CA PHE A 244 2.91 16.78 25.27
C PHE A 244 2.07 15.50 25.50
N ARG A 245 1.15 15.55 26.46
CA ARG A 245 0.27 14.43 26.81
C ARG A 245 -1.07 14.52 26.10
N ASP A 246 -1.50 15.74 25.78
CA ASP A 246 -2.78 16.04 25.18
C ASP A 246 -2.64 17.12 24.11
N LEU A 247 -3.52 17.10 23.10
CA LEU A 247 -3.52 18.09 22.01
C LEU A 247 -3.83 19.51 22.51
N SER A 248 -4.49 19.66 23.66
CA SER A 248 -4.74 20.99 24.29
C SER A 248 -3.45 21.69 24.74
N GLU A 249 -2.36 20.96 24.94
CA GLU A 249 -1.04 21.51 25.28
C GLU A 249 -0.27 22.02 24.05
N THR A 250 -0.84 21.84 22.84
CA THR A 250 -0.20 22.21 21.58
C THR A 250 -0.78 23.52 21.02
N THR A 251 0.04 24.23 20.24
CA THR A 251 -0.43 25.41 19.49
C THR A 251 -0.72 24.99 18.06
N GLU A 252 -1.98 25.10 17.66
CA GLU A 252 -2.38 24.84 16.28
C GLU A 252 -1.90 25.99 15.37
N MET A 253 -1.36 25.61 14.21
CA MET A 253 -0.87 26.52 13.18
C MET A 253 -1.85 26.54 12.00
N PRO A 254 -1.99 27.66 11.30
CA PRO A 254 -2.81 27.69 10.08
C PRO A 254 -2.24 26.75 9.02
N PHE A 255 -3.13 26.21 8.21
CA PHE A 255 -2.72 25.53 6.98
C PHE A 255 -2.05 26.56 6.04
N GLY A 256 -0.88 26.20 5.52
CA GLY A 256 -0.12 27.02 4.59
C GLY A 256 -0.71 27.07 3.18
#